data_59c2913db548cc04d779d1904116585f
#
_entry.id   59c2913db548cc04d779d1904116585f
#
_cell.length_a   1.000
_cell.length_b   1.000
_cell.length_c   1.000
_cell.angle_alpha   90.00
_cell.angle_beta   90.00
_cell.angle_gamma   90.00
#
_symmetry.space_group_name_H-M   'P 1'
#
loop_
_entity.id
_entity.type
_entity.pdbx_description
1 polymer ?
#
loop_
_entity_poly.entity_id
_entity_poly.type
_entity_poly.pdbx_seq_one_letter_code
_entity_poly.pdbx_strand_id
1 'polypeptide(L)'
;MAFPERFLDDLTERNDIVDVVSQYVRLTKKSGANLFGLCPFHSEKTPSFSVAPDKQIYHCFGCGKGGGVINFIMEIENLSFPDAVAFLARRANMPLPEEAQSEDTSRRARLLQLNRDAARFFHETLKSPQGAAAQDYIRRRAISPAMVTRFGLGFAPDSWDSLANAMRKKGYGDQELFEAGLVKHGKSGGVYDAFRNRLMFPVIDVRGSVIGFSGRILGDGEPKYLNSPETPVFSKSHNLFGLNLAKKSKNGYIILVEGNIDVVSLHQAGFDGAVASLGTSLTGEQARLISRYTNEVILCYDSDEAGRKAASRAIGILEKLDLKVRVLQVPGAKDPDEFIKKNGADAFRNLIDASAGQIEYRLRDVEAKNPPTTDEGRVDYLKGAAALLASLPGAVEREVYAARVAEKAGVSREAVLQEAERLRRRRIADAKKREARDAARPAQTAQPAQRSIRYDDPRSARAEEGLIRILYLDPGAAKGKALPPPESFSSSVLARLYRELLHRVQTGETISMAVLAGQFTGDEMSHFTAVLGAPEDLSHADKAISDYIAVITGRTEDAEDDLRALAEKYRKTKSFGG
;
A
#
# COMPACT_ATOMS: atom_id res chain seq x y z
N MET A 1 -21.12 -7.32 -14.42
CA MET A 1 -20.75 -6.13 -13.61
C MET A 1 -21.73 -6.00 -12.47
N ALA A 2 -21.27 -5.60 -11.29
CA ALA A 2 -22.11 -5.57 -10.08
C ALA A 2 -23.09 -4.37 -10.00
N PHE A 3 -22.91 -3.35 -10.85
CA PHE A 3 -23.75 -2.15 -10.89
C PHE A 3 -24.09 -1.78 -12.32
N PRO A 4 -25.34 -1.34 -12.62
CA PRO A 4 -25.70 -0.79 -13.92
C PRO A 4 -24.83 0.43 -14.26
N GLU A 5 -24.37 0.55 -15.48
CA GLU A 5 -23.52 1.66 -15.92
C GLU A 5 -24.17 3.02 -15.66
N ARG A 6 -25.44 3.16 -16.01
CA ARG A 6 -26.21 4.38 -15.74
C ARG A 6 -26.19 4.77 -14.27
N PHE A 7 -26.21 3.80 -13.35
CA PHE A 7 -26.09 4.08 -11.92
C PHE A 7 -24.69 4.59 -11.55
N LEU A 8 -23.64 4.03 -12.15
CA LEU A 8 -22.26 4.48 -11.92
C LEU A 8 -22.03 5.88 -12.46
N ASP A 9 -22.61 6.22 -13.60
CA ASP A 9 -22.55 7.56 -14.18
C ASP A 9 -23.31 8.57 -13.30
N ASP A 10 -24.57 8.30 -12.94
CA ASP A 10 -25.36 9.12 -12.01
C ASP A 10 -24.64 9.28 -10.65
N LEU A 11 -23.96 8.23 -10.18
CA LEU A 11 -23.19 8.25 -8.93
C LEU A 11 -22.00 9.22 -9.03
N THR A 12 -21.26 9.18 -10.13
CA THR A 12 -20.09 10.06 -10.32
C THR A 12 -20.50 11.49 -10.58
N GLU A 13 -21.57 11.74 -11.30
CA GLU A 13 -22.13 13.10 -11.47
C GLU A 13 -22.53 13.76 -10.14
N ARG A 14 -23.11 12.97 -9.22
CA ARG A 14 -23.51 13.47 -7.88
C ARG A 14 -22.34 13.53 -6.88
N ASN A 15 -21.19 12.98 -7.22
CA ASN A 15 -19.99 12.97 -6.39
C ASN A 15 -18.82 13.63 -7.14
N ASP A 16 -18.92 14.96 -7.36
CA ASP A 16 -17.83 15.71 -8.00
C ASP A 16 -16.49 15.40 -7.33
N ILE A 17 -15.47 15.13 -8.15
CA ILE A 17 -14.17 14.68 -7.66
C ILE A 17 -13.47 15.74 -6.79
N VAL A 18 -13.66 17.03 -7.09
CA VAL A 18 -13.07 18.12 -6.30
C VAL A 18 -13.71 18.18 -4.92
N ASP A 19 -15.04 18.04 -4.86
CA ASP A 19 -15.79 18.04 -3.60
C ASP A 19 -15.43 16.84 -2.72
N VAL A 20 -15.28 15.66 -3.30
CA VAL A 20 -14.89 14.45 -2.56
C VAL A 20 -13.45 14.54 -2.10
N VAL A 21 -12.52 14.85 -3.00
CA VAL A 21 -11.09 14.95 -2.69
C VAL A 21 -10.80 16.03 -1.66
N SER A 22 -11.50 17.18 -1.72
CA SER A 22 -11.28 18.30 -0.79
C SER A 22 -11.58 17.96 0.67
N GLN A 23 -12.30 16.87 0.95
CA GLN A 23 -12.51 16.38 2.31
C GLN A 23 -11.26 15.70 2.91
N TYR A 24 -10.33 15.29 2.08
CA TYR A 24 -9.11 14.58 2.46
C TYR A 24 -7.83 15.33 2.15
N VAL A 25 -7.86 16.17 1.11
CA VAL A 25 -6.69 16.88 0.58
C VAL A 25 -6.99 18.35 0.44
N ARG A 26 -6.16 19.21 1.04
CA ARG A 26 -6.23 20.64 0.83
C ARG A 26 -5.70 21.01 -0.54
N LEU A 27 -6.58 21.32 -1.48
CA LEU A 27 -6.24 21.79 -2.81
C LEU A 27 -5.95 23.29 -2.76
N THR A 28 -4.67 23.69 -2.88
CA THR A 28 -4.22 25.06 -2.59
C THR A 28 -3.66 25.80 -3.79
N LYS A 29 -3.32 25.09 -4.86
CA LYS A 29 -2.68 25.67 -6.04
C LYS A 29 -3.49 25.36 -7.28
N LYS A 30 -3.69 26.36 -8.16
CA LYS A 30 -4.34 26.20 -9.47
C LYS A 30 -3.30 26.37 -10.57
N SER A 31 -3.30 25.47 -11.56
CA SER A 31 -2.48 25.59 -12.77
C SER A 31 -3.32 25.19 -13.97
N GLY A 32 -3.70 26.16 -14.80
CA GLY A 32 -4.73 26.00 -15.81
C GLY A 32 -6.09 25.66 -15.18
N ALA A 33 -6.76 24.61 -15.67
CA ALA A 33 -8.00 24.08 -15.12
C ALA A 33 -7.78 23.19 -13.89
N ASN A 34 -6.57 22.66 -13.68
CA ASN A 34 -6.29 21.67 -12.65
C ASN A 34 -6.00 22.30 -11.28
N LEU A 35 -6.43 21.60 -10.22
CA LEU A 35 -6.16 21.92 -8.83
C LEU A 35 -5.06 21.02 -8.29
N PHE A 36 -4.19 21.55 -7.43
CA PHE A 36 -3.06 20.81 -6.88
C PHE A 36 -3.05 20.85 -5.35
N GLY A 37 -2.65 19.74 -4.74
CA GLY A 37 -2.43 19.56 -3.31
C GLY A 37 -1.28 18.61 -3.02
N LEU A 38 -1.01 18.41 -1.73
CA LEU A 38 -0.10 17.35 -1.29
C LEU A 38 -0.79 15.99 -1.43
N CYS A 39 -0.08 15.01 -1.92
CA CYS A 39 -0.63 13.68 -2.17
C CYS A 39 -0.99 12.96 -0.87
N PRO A 40 -2.20 12.40 -0.74
CA PRO A 40 -2.57 11.62 0.44
C PRO A 40 -2.02 10.20 0.41
N PHE A 41 -1.40 9.79 -0.71
CA PHE A 41 -0.92 8.43 -0.92
C PHE A 41 0.59 8.27 -0.77
N HIS A 42 1.34 9.37 -0.72
CA HIS A 42 2.78 9.38 -0.41
C HIS A 42 3.16 10.71 0.23
N SER A 43 4.25 10.73 0.97
CA SER A 43 4.76 11.95 1.59
C SER A 43 5.53 12.81 0.59
N GLU A 44 5.18 14.09 0.53
CA GLU A 44 5.83 15.09 -0.32
C GLU A 44 5.74 16.48 0.30
N LYS A 45 6.69 17.35 -0.07
CA LYS A 45 6.70 18.76 0.40
C LYS A 45 6.21 19.75 -0.65
N THR A 46 6.17 19.32 -1.90
CA THR A 46 5.71 20.11 -3.05
C THR A 46 4.48 19.47 -3.64
N PRO A 47 3.39 20.21 -3.89
CA PRO A 47 2.16 19.64 -4.42
C PRO A 47 2.39 18.96 -5.78
N SER A 48 2.23 17.64 -5.84
CA SER A 48 2.26 16.85 -7.07
C SER A 48 0.96 16.09 -7.34
N PHE A 49 0.01 16.14 -6.41
CA PHE A 49 -1.32 15.57 -6.57
C PHE A 49 -2.22 16.55 -7.32
N SER A 50 -2.59 16.18 -8.54
CA SER A 50 -3.43 16.97 -9.43
C SER A 50 -4.84 16.42 -9.50
N VAL A 51 -5.83 17.29 -9.47
CA VAL A 51 -7.24 16.98 -9.74
C VAL A 51 -7.66 17.79 -10.96
N ALA A 52 -8.19 17.12 -11.97
CA ALA A 52 -8.71 17.69 -13.20
C ALA A 52 -10.26 17.69 -13.17
N PRO A 53 -10.91 18.83 -12.84
CA PRO A 53 -12.36 18.90 -12.71
C PRO A 53 -13.08 18.54 -14.01
N ASP A 54 -12.58 19.03 -15.15
CA ASP A 54 -13.22 18.81 -16.45
C ASP A 54 -13.21 17.34 -16.89
N LYS A 55 -12.21 16.56 -16.43
CA LYS A 55 -12.06 15.13 -16.74
C LYS A 55 -12.54 14.22 -15.62
N GLN A 56 -12.92 14.78 -14.46
CA GLN A 56 -13.32 14.05 -13.26
C GLN A 56 -12.29 12.96 -12.83
N ILE A 57 -10.98 13.30 -12.92
CA ILE A 57 -9.87 12.42 -12.56
C ILE A 57 -8.88 13.11 -11.63
N TYR A 58 -8.18 12.32 -10.83
CA TYR A 58 -6.96 12.75 -10.13
C TYR A 58 -5.74 11.98 -10.66
N HIS A 59 -4.58 12.60 -10.58
CA HIS A 59 -3.30 11.95 -10.85
C HIS A 59 -2.19 12.57 -9.99
N CYS A 60 -1.36 11.72 -9.40
CA CYS A 60 -0.19 12.16 -8.64
C CYS A 60 1.08 11.96 -9.47
N PHE A 61 1.75 13.05 -9.82
CA PHE A 61 3.01 13.00 -10.58
C PHE A 61 4.20 12.46 -9.75
N GLY A 62 4.08 12.40 -8.41
CA GLY A 62 5.12 11.86 -7.53
C GLY A 62 5.08 10.33 -7.41
N CYS A 63 3.91 9.75 -7.14
CA CYS A 63 3.77 8.30 -6.93
C CYS A 63 3.05 7.55 -8.06
N GLY A 64 2.54 8.27 -9.09
CA GLY A 64 1.86 7.69 -10.24
C GLY A 64 0.43 7.21 -9.97
N LYS A 65 -0.13 7.35 -8.75
CA LYS A 65 -1.51 6.99 -8.46
C LYS A 65 -2.50 7.91 -9.16
N GLY A 66 -3.56 7.32 -9.71
CA GLY A 66 -4.58 8.07 -10.44
C GLY A 66 -5.88 7.28 -10.59
N GLY A 67 -6.95 7.95 -11.03
CA GLY A 67 -8.27 7.37 -11.23
C GLY A 67 -9.39 8.40 -11.17
N GLY A 68 -10.64 7.92 -11.22
CA GLY A 68 -11.84 8.71 -10.94
C GLY A 68 -12.18 8.75 -9.45
N VAL A 69 -13.34 9.33 -9.11
CA VAL A 69 -13.81 9.49 -7.73
C VAL A 69 -13.96 8.15 -6.99
N ILE A 70 -14.41 7.09 -7.68
CA ILE A 70 -14.55 5.76 -7.09
C ILE A 70 -13.16 5.20 -6.73
N ASN A 71 -12.18 5.30 -7.65
CA ASN A 71 -10.80 4.86 -7.39
C ASN A 71 -10.18 5.63 -6.22
N PHE A 72 -10.45 6.94 -6.13
CA PHE A 72 -9.97 7.75 -5.01
C PHE A 72 -10.49 7.21 -3.67
N ILE A 73 -11.78 6.93 -3.57
CA ILE A 73 -12.38 6.37 -2.35
C ILE A 73 -11.91 4.94 -2.08
N MET A 74 -11.74 4.11 -3.10
CA MET A 74 -11.13 2.77 -2.94
C MET A 74 -9.76 2.86 -2.27
N GLU A 75 -8.91 3.75 -2.76
CA GLU A 75 -7.54 3.92 -2.28
C GLU A 75 -7.48 4.62 -0.91
N ILE A 76 -8.21 5.72 -0.73
CA ILE A 76 -8.12 6.52 0.50
C ILE A 76 -8.81 5.83 1.68
N GLU A 77 -9.93 5.15 1.46
CA GLU A 77 -10.68 4.43 2.49
C GLU A 77 -10.35 2.93 2.54
N ASN A 78 -9.44 2.47 1.66
CA ASN A 78 -9.08 1.06 1.51
C ASN A 78 -10.31 0.17 1.34
N LEU A 79 -11.17 0.54 0.39
CA LEU A 79 -12.43 -0.13 0.09
C LEU A 79 -12.31 -0.97 -1.18
N SER A 80 -13.12 -2.05 -1.25
CA SER A 80 -13.39 -2.71 -2.53
C SER A 80 -14.23 -1.81 -3.43
N PHE A 81 -14.27 -2.08 -4.73
CA PHE A 81 -15.10 -1.33 -5.67
C PHE A 81 -16.58 -1.26 -5.23
N PRO A 82 -17.27 -2.37 -4.86
CA PRO A 82 -18.63 -2.31 -4.37
C PRO A 82 -18.80 -1.48 -3.09
N ASP A 83 -17.83 -1.56 -2.16
CA ASP A 83 -17.88 -0.78 -0.92
C ASP A 83 -17.68 0.72 -1.17
N ALA A 84 -16.83 1.09 -2.12
CA ALA A 84 -16.61 2.48 -2.52
C ALA A 84 -17.85 3.06 -3.21
N VAL A 85 -18.48 2.29 -4.09
CA VAL A 85 -19.76 2.64 -4.71
C VAL A 85 -20.84 2.84 -3.64
N ALA A 86 -20.99 1.91 -2.68
CA ALA A 86 -21.94 2.04 -1.58
C ALA A 86 -21.63 3.23 -0.65
N PHE A 87 -20.34 3.57 -0.45
CA PHE A 87 -19.91 4.75 0.30
C PHE A 87 -20.36 6.05 -0.39
N LEU A 88 -20.09 6.18 -1.69
CA LEU A 88 -20.45 7.34 -2.48
C LEU A 88 -21.98 7.46 -2.66
N ALA A 89 -22.69 6.35 -2.82
CA ALA A 89 -24.15 6.33 -2.90
C ALA A 89 -24.79 6.87 -1.62
N ARG A 90 -24.29 6.45 -0.45
CA ARG A 90 -24.75 7.01 0.84
C ARG A 90 -24.46 8.51 0.97
N ARG A 91 -23.27 8.94 0.52
CA ARG A 91 -22.91 10.37 0.53
C ARG A 91 -23.86 11.19 -0.33
N ALA A 92 -24.29 10.68 -1.47
CA ALA A 92 -25.19 11.33 -2.41
C ALA A 92 -26.69 11.07 -2.12
N ASN A 93 -27.03 10.36 -1.03
CA ASN A 93 -28.40 9.90 -0.73
C ASN A 93 -29.04 9.13 -1.91
N MET A 94 -28.25 8.33 -2.63
CA MET A 94 -28.72 7.48 -3.70
C MET A 94 -29.03 6.08 -3.17
N PRO A 95 -30.22 5.51 -3.45
CA PRO A 95 -30.49 4.10 -3.16
C PRO A 95 -29.61 3.23 -4.05
N LEU A 96 -29.05 2.15 -3.49
CA LEU A 96 -28.34 1.15 -4.27
C LEU A 96 -29.36 0.37 -5.13
N PRO A 97 -29.05 0.05 -6.40
CA PRO A 97 -29.89 -0.79 -7.24
C PRO A 97 -30.13 -2.15 -6.57
N GLU A 98 -31.35 -2.70 -6.67
CA GLU A 98 -31.67 -4.03 -6.13
C GLU A 98 -30.83 -5.14 -6.77
N GLU A 99 -30.48 -5.01 -8.05
CA GLU A 99 -29.55 -5.88 -8.78
C GLU A 99 -28.10 -5.75 -8.31
N ALA A 100 -27.74 -4.68 -7.63
CA ALA A 100 -26.40 -4.42 -7.09
C ALA A 100 -26.14 -5.12 -5.75
N GLN A 101 -27.08 -5.85 -5.20
CA GLN A 101 -26.82 -6.94 -4.25
C GLN A 101 -26.18 -8.10 -5.01
N SER A 102 -25.10 -7.79 -5.74
CA SER A 102 -24.40 -8.73 -6.60
C SER A 102 -23.94 -9.94 -5.80
N GLU A 103 -23.80 -11.05 -6.50
CA GLU A 103 -23.20 -12.28 -5.96
C GLU A 103 -21.92 -11.98 -5.16
N ASP A 104 -21.09 -11.01 -5.59
CA ASP A 104 -19.85 -10.61 -4.89
C ASP A 104 -20.10 -9.89 -3.57
N THR A 105 -21.08 -8.98 -3.49
CA THR A 105 -21.42 -8.30 -2.23
C THR A 105 -22.06 -9.29 -1.26
N SER A 106 -22.95 -10.13 -1.76
CA SER A 106 -23.58 -11.23 -1.01
C SER A 106 -22.52 -12.25 -0.57
N ARG A 107 -21.61 -12.66 -1.46
CA ARG A 107 -20.50 -13.57 -1.18
C ARG A 107 -19.54 -13.00 -0.13
N ARG A 108 -19.16 -11.72 -0.24
CA ARG A 108 -18.33 -11.05 0.77
C ARG A 108 -19.02 -11.00 2.13
N ALA A 109 -20.30 -10.61 2.18
CA ALA A 109 -21.08 -10.61 3.42
C ALA A 109 -21.18 -12.02 4.02
N ARG A 110 -21.35 -13.03 3.17
CA ARG A 110 -21.40 -14.44 3.56
C ARG A 110 -20.08 -14.92 4.15
N LEU A 111 -18.92 -14.55 3.54
CA LEU A 111 -17.59 -14.88 4.07
C LEU A 111 -17.31 -14.17 5.40
N LEU A 112 -17.73 -12.92 5.58
CA LEU A 112 -17.61 -12.22 6.87
C LEU A 112 -18.49 -12.85 7.95
N GLN A 113 -19.69 -13.32 7.59
CA GLN A 113 -20.55 -14.05 8.52
C GLN A 113 -19.95 -15.41 8.89
N LEU A 114 -19.38 -16.13 7.92
CA LEU A 114 -18.66 -17.38 8.16
C LEU A 114 -17.47 -17.18 9.10
N ASN A 115 -16.64 -16.14 8.88
CA ASN A 115 -15.53 -15.82 9.78
C ASN A 115 -16.01 -15.49 11.21
N ARG A 116 -17.13 -14.78 11.35
CA ARG A 116 -17.75 -14.50 12.65
C ARG A 116 -18.21 -15.79 13.36
N ASP A 117 -18.82 -16.70 12.62
CA ASP A 117 -19.27 -17.99 13.17
C ASP A 117 -18.09 -18.89 13.53
N ALA A 118 -17.02 -18.88 12.72
CA ALA A 118 -15.76 -19.58 13.04
C ALA A 118 -15.08 -19.00 14.29
N ALA A 119 -15.05 -17.67 14.44
CA ALA A 119 -14.52 -17.01 15.65
C ALA A 119 -15.30 -17.43 16.90
N ARG A 120 -16.64 -17.49 16.79
CA ARG A 120 -17.50 -17.97 17.88
C ARG A 120 -17.21 -19.42 18.22
N PHE A 121 -17.09 -20.29 17.22
CA PHE A 121 -16.72 -21.69 17.41
C PHE A 121 -15.40 -21.83 18.17
N PHE A 122 -14.34 -21.13 17.75
CA PHE A 122 -13.05 -21.16 18.44
C PHE A 122 -13.13 -20.63 19.87
N HIS A 123 -13.90 -19.57 20.09
CA HIS A 123 -14.07 -18.99 21.43
C HIS A 123 -14.85 -19.92 22.38
N GLU A 124 -15.88 -20.58 21.91
CA GLU A 124 -16.64 -21.59 22.67
C GLU A 124 -15.77 -22.83 22.93
N THR A 125 -15.00 -23.29 21.95
CA THR A 125 -14.06 -24.39 22.11
C THR A 125 -13.01 -24.09 23.18
N LEU A 126 -12.48 -22.85 23.20
CA LEU A 126 -11.54 -22.42 24.26
C LEU A 126 -12.15 -22.58 25.67
N LYS A 127 -13.43 -22.31 25.82
CA LYS A 127 -14.15 -22.42 27.13
C LYS A 127 -14.54 -23.84 27.50
N SER A 128 -14.52 -24.76 26.54
CA SER A 128 -14.87 -26.16 26.75
C SER A 128 -13.70 -26.96 27.34
N PRO A 129 -13.93 -28.21 27.80
CA PRO A 129 -12.88 -29.12 28.23
C PRO A 129 -11.79 -29.37 27.15
N GLN A 130 -12.16 -29.30 25.88
CA GLN A 130 -11.19 -29.42 24.75
C GLN A 130 -10.15 -28.30 24.74
N GLY A 131 -10.50 -27.13 25.29
CA GLY A 131 -9.63 -25.94 25.38
C GLY A 131 -8.63 -25.97 26.54
N ALA A 132 -8.54 -27.02 27.35
CA ALA A 132 -7.72 -27.07 28.56
C ALA A 132 -6.26 -26.67 28.32
N ALA A 133 -5.62 -27.18 27.26
CA ALA A 133 -4.25 -26.85 26.92
C ALA A 133 -4.06 -25.34 26.59
N ALA A 134 -5.03 -24.75 25.89
CA ALA A 134 -5.03 -23.32 25.58
C ALA A 134 -5.31 -22.46 26.80
N GLN A 135 -6.21 -22.91 27.69
CA GLN A 135 -6.47 -22.24 28.98
C GLN A 135 -5.24 -22.25 29.86
N ASP A 136 -4.50 -23.36 29.93
CA ASP A 136 -3.22 -23.47 30.65
C ASP A 136 -2.15 -22.54 30.07
N TYR A 137 -2.09 -22.45 28.76
CA TYR A 137 -1.20 -21.52 28.08
C TYR A 137 -1.56 -20.06 28.43
N ILE A 138 -2.83 -19.68 28.38
CA ILE A 138 -3.34 -18.34 28.74
C ILE A 138 -3.01 -18.01 30.20
N ARG A 139 -3.18 -18.97 31.12
CA ARG A 139 -2.83 -18.80 32.53
C ARG A 139 -1.32 -18.58 32.73
N ARG A 140 -0.49 -19.41 32.10
CA ARG A 140 0.99 -19.24 32.14
C ARG A 140 1.44 -17.90 31.57
N ARG A 141 0.73 -17.38 30.58
CA ARG A 141 0.96 -16.05 30.01
C ARG A 141 0.33 -14.92 30.81
N ALA A 142 -0.35 -15.22 31.93
CA ALA A 142 -1.04 -14.26 32.77
C ALA A 142 -2.05 -13.36 32.00
N ILE A 143 -2.66 -13.89 30.96
CA ILE A 143 -3.69 -13.17 30.18
C ILE A 143 -5.02 -13.27 30.92
N SER A 144 -5.64 -12.15 31.25
CA SER A 144 -6.87 -12.09 32.00
C SER A 144 -8.10 -12.51 31.16
N PRO A 145 -9.17 -13.02 31.82
CA PRO A 145 -10.43 -13.31 31.11
C PRO A 145 -11.02 -12.12 30.36
N ALA A 146 -10.81 -10.90 30.88
CA ALA A 146 -11.23 -9.67 30.21
C ALA A 146 -10.53 -9.49 28.85
N MET A 147 -9.22 -9.79 28.76
CA MET A 147 -8.47 -9.73 27.50
C MET A 147 -8.87 -10.86 26.55
N VAL A 148 -9.11 -12.07 27.07
CA VAL A 148 -9.64 -13.19 26.27
C VAL A 148 -10.93 -12.77 25.56
N THR A 149 -11.84 -12.14 26.28
CA THR A 149 -13.12 -11.66 25.71
C THR A 149 -12.90 -10.46 24.79
N ARG A 150 -12.09 -9.48 25.19
CA ARG A 150 -11.84 -8.24 24.44
C ARG A 150 -11.24 -8.50 23.06
N PHE A 151 -10.32 -9.46 22.95
CA PHE A 151 -9.69 -9.86 21.71
C PHE A 151 -10.40 -11.04 21.01
N GLY A 152 -11.42 -11.62 21.63
CA GLY A 152 -12.14 -12.77 21.09
C GLY A 152 -11.26 -14.02 20.94
N LEU A 153 -10.30 -14.22 21.86
CA LEU A 153 -9.37 -15.35 21.78
C LEU A 153 -10.15 -16.68 21.78
N GLY A 154 -9.64 -17.64 21.02
CA GLY A 154 -10.27 -18.95 20.85
C GLY A 154 -9.26 -20.07 20.81
N PHE A 155 -9.73 -21.29 20.59
CA PHE A 155 -8.89 -22.46 20.41
C PHE A 155 -9.37 -23.29 19.22
N ALA A 156 -8.46 -23.61 18.32
CA ALA A 156 -8.64 -24.61 17.28
C ALA A 156 -8.20 -25.97 17.83
N PRO A 157 -9.11 -26.93 18.01
CA PRO A 157 -8.79 -28.23 18.59
C PRO A 157 -7.81 -29.02 17.69
N ASP A 158 -7.16 -30.03 18.25
CA ASP A 158 -6.32 -30.94 17.49
C ASP A 158 -7.19 -31.98 16.76
N SER A 159 -7.84 -31.49 15.72
CA SER A 159 -8.77 -32.28 14.89
C SER A 159 -8.64 -31.84 13.43
N TRP A 160 -8.87 -32.79 12.52
CA TRP A 160 -8.78 -32.55 11.10
C TRP A 160 -10.01 -31.90 10.48
N ASP A 161 -11.17 -31.94 11.13
CA ASP A 161 -12.47 -31.59 10.55
C ASP A 161 -13.49 -30.97 11.52
N SER A 162 -13.12 -30.68 12.76
CA SER A 162 -14.07 -30.18 13.77
C SER A 162 -14.70 -28.83 13.38
N LEU A 163 -13.90 -27.88 12.87
CA LEU A 163 -14.41 -26.61 12.38
C LEU A 163 -15.28 -26.81 11.13
N ALA A 164 -14.76 -27.58 10.14
CA ALA A 164 -15.49 -27.83 8.90
C ALA A 164 -16.87 -28.45 9.17
N ASN A 165 -16.93 -29.46 10.05
CA ASN A 165 -18.19 -30.10 10.43
C ASN A 165 -19.13 -29.15 11.18
N ALA A 166 -18.61 -28.30 12.06
CA ALA A 166 -19.43 -27.30 12.77
C ALA A 166 -20.01 -26.27 11.80
N MET A 167 -19.24 -25.82 10.80
CA MET A 167 -19.71 -24.85 9.81
C MET A 167 -20.68 -25.46 8.79
N ARG A 168 -20.47 -26.72 8.36
CA ARG A 168 -21.44 -27.45 7.53
C ARG A 168 -22.80 -27.57 8.20
N LYS A 169 -22.84 -27.81 9.49
CA LYS A 169 -24.12 -27.83 10.29
C LYS A 169 -24.84 -26.49 10.28
N LYS A 170 -24.11 -25.38 10.04
CA LYS A 170 -24.66 -24.03 9.87
C LYS A 170 -25.02 -23.69 8.43
N GLY A 171 -24.86 -24.64 7.49
CA GLY A 171 -25.21 -24.47 6.08
C GLY A 171 -24.12 -23.80 5.23
N TYR A 172 -22.85 -23.87 5.65
CA TYR A 172 -21.71 -23.42 4.82
C TYR A 172 -21.15 -24.58 4.00
N GLY A 173 -20.85 -24.31 2.72
CA GLY A 173 -20.22 -25.27 1.82
C GLY A 173 -18.69 -25.30 1.94
N ASP A 174 -18.07 -26.40 1.48
CA ASP A 174 -16.62 -26.57 1.52
C ASP A 174 -15.88 -25.50 0.70
N GLN A 175 -16.49 -25.03 -0.40
CA GLN A 175 -15.93 -23.96 -1.21
C GLN A 175 -15.88 -22.63 -0.45
N GLU A 176 -16.93 -22.29 0.31
CA GLU A 176 -16.94 -21.08 1.15
C GLU A 176 -15.89 -21.16 2.26
N LEU A 177 -15.73 -22.35 2.87
CA LEU A 177 -14.70 -22.60 3.88
C LEU A 177 -13.28 -22.44 3.33
N PHE A 178 -13.06 -22.93 2.10
CA PHE A 178 -11.78 -22.80 1.41
C PHE A 178 -11.49 -21.34 1.06
N GLU A 179 -12.46 -20.62 0.53
CA GLU A 179 -12.32 -19.21 0.18
C GLU A 179 -12.07 -18.31 1.40
N ALA A 180 -12.65 -18.66 2.55
CA ALA A 180 -12.36 -17.99 3.83
C ALA A 180 -10.99 -18.37 4.41
N GLY A 181 -10.28 -19.34 3.81
CA GLY A 181 -8.98 -19.84 4.29
C GLY A 181 -9.08 -20.63 5.61
N LEU A 182 -10.26 -21.16 5.93
CA LEU A 182 -10.53 -21.94 7.13
C LEU A 182 -10.19 -23.42 6.97
N VAL A 183 -10.20 -23.90 5.73
CA VAL A 183 -9.84 -25.29 5.37
C VAL A 183 -8.82 -25.31 4.24
N LYS A 184 -8.20 -26.47 4.03
CA LYS A 184 -7.29 -26.77 2.93
C LYS A 184 -7.73 -28.03 2.22
N HIS A 185 -7.39 -28.18 0.93
CA HIS A 185 -7.63 -29.40 0.19
C HIS A 185 -6.64 -30.51 0.59
N GLY A 186 -7.15 -31.70 0.83
CA GLY A 186 -6.37 -32.90 1.09
C GLY A 186 -5.89 -33.56 -0.21
N LYS A 187 -4.81 -34.33 -0.14
CA LYS A 187 -4.25 -35.07 -1.29
C LYS A 187 -5.20 -36.14 -1.85
N SER A 188 -6.07 -36.69 -1.01
CA SER A 188 -7.05 -37.74 -1.34
C SER A 188 -8.43 -37.20 -1.72
N GLY A 189 -8.55 -35.89 -1.95
CA GLY A 189 -9.84 -35.20 -2.08
C GLY A 189 -10.42 -34.81 -0.71
N GLY A 190 -11.45 -33.96 -0.73
CA GLY A 190 -12.05 -33.39 0.50
C GLY A 190 -11.23 -32.25 1.10
N VAL A 191 -11.74 -31.71 2.20
CA VAL A 191 -11.12 -30.58 2.91
C VAL A 191 -10.82 -30.93 4.35
N TYR A 192 -9.80 -30.29 4.92
CA TYR A 192 -9.43 -30.41 6.33
C TYR A 192 -9.16 -29.04 6.96
N ASP A 193 -9.35 -28.92 8.28
CA ASP A 193 -9.19 -27.69 9.04
C ASP A 193 -7.77 -27.12 8.89
N ALA A 194 -7.66 -25.85 8.48
CA ALA A 194 -6.39 -25.17 8.31
C ALA A 194 -5.66 -24.92 9.63
N PHE A 195 -6.42 -24.68 10.70
CA PHE A 195 -5.90 -24.42 12.04
C PHE A 195 -6.20 -25.62 12.93
N ARG A 196 -5.15 -26.17 13.54
CA ARG A 196 -5.23 -27.31 14.46
C ARG A 196 -4.26 -27.12 15.60
N ASN A 197 -4.68 -27.47 16.82
CA ASN A 197 -3.90 -27.32 18.06
C ASN A 197 -3.30 -25.92 18.21
N ARG A 198 -4.13 -24.86 18.00
CA ARG A 198 -3.67 -23.48 18.02
C ARG A 198 -4.54 -22.59 18.89
N LEU A 199 -3.89 -21.71 19.67
CA LEU A 199 -4.55 -20.54 20.26
C LEU A 199 -4.87 -19.58 19.12
N MET A 200 -6.16 -19.21 18.98
CA MET A 200 -6.68 -18.43 17.88
C MET A 200 -6.86 -16.96 18.24
N PHE A 201 -6.42 -16.09 17.35
CA PHE A 201 -6.54 -14.65 17.41
C PHE A 201 -7.36 -14.21 16.20
N PRO A 202 -8.63 -13.83 16.35
CA PRO A 202 -9.39 -13.24 15.25
C PRO A 202 -8.75 -11.93 14.82
N VAL A 203 -8.53 -11.77 13.52
CA VAL A 203 -8.12 -10.49 12.94
C VAL A 203 -9.38 -9.71 12.63
N ILE A 204 -9.52 -8.56 13.27
CA ILE A 204 -10.71 -7.70 13.19
C ILE A 204 -10.32 -6.41 12.48
N ASP A 205 -11.03 -6.06 11.42
CA ASP A 205 -10.79 -4.83 10.68
C ASP A 205 -11.25 -3.59 11.48
N VAL A 206 -10.93 -2.42 10.96
CA VAL A 206 -11.30 -1.15 11.63
C VAL A 206 -12.81 -0.92 11.72
N ARG A 207 -13.64 -1.66 10.99
CA ARG A 207 -15.10 -1.62 11.05
C ARG A 207 -15.69 -2.59 12.10
N GLY A 208 -14.88 -3.50 12.62
CA GLY A 208 -15.28 -4.50 13.62
C GLY A 208 -15.67 -5.85 13.03
N SER A 209 -15.40 -6.09 11.74
CA SER A 209 -15.65 -7.38 11.10
C SER A 209 -14.48 -8.33 11.30
N VAL A 210 -14.75 -9.60 11.59
CA VAL A 210 -13.73 -10.65 11.60
C VAL A 210 -13.40 -11.00 10.15
N ILE A 211 -12.16 -10.67 9.73
CA ILE A 211 -11.70 -10.82 8.34
C ILE A 211 -10.81 -12.05 8.13
N GLY A 212 -10.21 -12.58 9.19
CA GLY A 212 -9.31 -13.72 9.15
C GLY A 212 -8.81 -14.07 10.54
N PHE A 213 -7.78 -14.91 10.59
CA PHE A 213 -7.27 -15.45 11.85
C PHE A 213 -5.75 -15.54 11.84
N SER A 214 -5.18 -15.45 13.04
CA SER A 214 -3.81 -15.85 13.35
C SER A 214 -3.87 -16.95 14.41
N GLY A 215 -3.19 -18.06 14.20
CA GLY A 215 -3.18 -19.20 15.11
C GLY A 215 -1.79 -19.50 15.63
N ARG A 216 -1.55 -19.39 16.96
CA ARG A 216 -0.29 -19.75 17.59
C ARG A 216 -0.33 -21.21 18.02
N ILE A 217 0.65 -22.02 17.61
CA ILE A 217 0.71 -23.44 17.97
C ILE A 217 0.91 -23.61 19.48
N LEU A 218 0.22 -24.61 20.05
CA LEU A 218 0.39 -25.03 21.44
C LEU A 218 1.24 -26.30 21.45
N GLY A 219 2.52 -26.17 21.70
CA GLY A 219 3.49 -27.27 21.67
C GLY A 219 4.61 -27.03 20.65
N ASP A 220 5.37 -28.09 20.37
CA ASP A 220 6.52 -28.08 19.46
C ASP A 220 6.03 -28.34 18.03
N GLY A 221 6.04 -27.32 17.20
CA GLY A 221 5.62 -27.43 15.80
C GLY A 221 5.84 -26.14 15.02
N GLU A 222 5.98 -26.28 13.71
CA GLU A 222 6.16 -25.15 12.79
C GLU A 222 4.95 -25.00 11.86
N PRO A 223 4.61 -23.77 11.45
CA PRO A 223 5.16 -22.50 11.95
C PRO A 223 4.58 -22.13 13.32
N LYS A 224 5.35 -21.38 14.13
CA LYS A 224 4.91 -20.87 15.44
C LYS A 224 3.61 -20.08 15.33
N TYR A 225 3.48 -19.21 14.34
CA TYR A 225 2.26 -18.52 13.96
C TYR A 225 1.84 -18.89 12.54
N LEU A 226 0.57 -19.25 12.39
CA LEU A 226 -0.07 -19.48 11.10
C LEU A 226 -1.15 -18.41 10.91
N ASN A 227 -1.05 -17.63 9.86
CA ASN A 227 -2.07 -16.63 9.50
C ASN A 227 -2.95 -17.15 8.37
N SER A 228 -4.21 -16.69 8.30
CA SER A 228 -5.07 -16.90 7.13
C SER A 228 -4.32 -16.53 5.85
N PRO A 229 -4.55 -17.24 4.73
CA PRO A 229 -4.06 -16.81 3.41
C PRO A 229 -4.71 -15.48 3.00
N GLU A 230 -4.29 -14.92 1.87
CA GLU A 230 -5.05 -13.84 1.21
C GLU A 230 -6.42 -14.39 0.79
N THR A 231 -7.49 -13.64 1.09
CA THR A 231 -8.88 -14.03 0.79
C THR A 231 -9.65 -12.81 0.25
N PRO A 232 -10.85 -12.99 -0.30
CA PRO A 232 -11.67 -11.85 -0.75
C PRO A 232 -12.00 -10.82 0.37
N VAL A 233 -11.84 -11.21 1.65
CA VAL A 233 -12.12 -10.35 2.81
C VAL A 233 -10.88 -10.01 3.64
N PHE A 234 -9.72 -10.60 3.38
CA PHE A 234 -8.51 -10.44 4.17
C PHE A 234 -7.24 -10.27 3.33
N SER A 235 -6.49 -9.23 3.62
CA SER A 235 -5.13 -9.04 3.11
C SER A 235 -4.18 -8.71 4.27
N LYS A 236 -3.09 -9.48 4.38
CA LYS A 236 -2.05 -9.30 5.42
C LYS A 236 -1.36 -7.95 5.29
N SER A 237 -1.12 -7.52 4.07
CA SER A 237 -0.40 -6.28 3.79
C SER A 237 -1.20 -5.02 4.10
N HIS A 238 -2.52 -5.12 4.26
CA HIS A 238 -3.43 -4.00 4.46
C HIS A 238 -4.05 -3.96 5.86
N ASN A 239 -3.77 -4.93 6.71
CA ASN A 239 -4.38 -5.04 8.03
C ASN A 239 -3.33 -5.19 9.12
N LEU A 240 -3.69 -4.78 10.35
CA LEU A 240 -2.88 -4.90 11.56
C LEU A 240 -3.71 -5.53 12.66
N PHE A 241 -3.13 -6.45 13.42
CA PHE A 241 -3.77 -7.03 14.59
C PHE A 241 -3.89 -5.97 15.70
N GLY A 242 -5.07 -5.86 16.31
CA GLY A 242 -5.34 -4.94 17.42
C GLY A 242 -5.73 -3.52 17.00
N LEU A 243 -5.63 -3.14 15.72
CA LEU A 243 -5.91 -1.77 15.28
C LEU A 243 -7.38 -1.35 15.48
N ASN A 244 -8.32 -2.29 15.38
CA ASN A 244 -9.73 -2.05 15.69
C ASN A 244 -9.95 -1.50 17.12
N LEU A 245 -9.07 -1.85 18.06
CA LEU A 245 -9.05 -1.34 19.42
C LEU A 245 -8.15 -0.10 19.54
N ALA A 246 -6.93 -0.18 19.02
CA ALA A 246 -5.91 0.86 19.13
C ALA A 246 -6.32 2.21 18.52
N LYS A 247 -7.15 2.21 17.47
CA LYS A 247 -7.70 3.46 16.88
C LYS A 247 -8.54 4.31 17.85
N LYS A 248 -8.96 3.75 18.99
CA LYS A 248 -9.70 4.45 20.04
C LYS A 248 -8.81 4.94 21.17
N SER A 249 -7.52 4.62 21.13
CA SER A 249 -6.55 5.04 22.14
C SER A 249 -6.44 6.58 22.17
N LYS A 250 -6.31 7.12 23.38
CA LYS A 250 -6.12 8.56 23.60
C LYS A 250 -4.65 8.93 23.83
N ASN A 251 -3.73 7.97 23.70
CA ASN A 251 -2.31 8.17 24.03
C ASN A 251 -1.55 9.04 23.01
N GLY A 252 -2.15 9.34 21.84
CA GLY A 252 -1.52 10.15 20.79
C GLY A 252 -0.45 9.42 19.98
N TYR A 253 -0.15 8.15 20.29
CA TYR A 253 0.82 7.31 19.59
C TYR A 253 0.29 5.87 19.41
N ILE A 254 0.84 5.16 18.43
CA ILE A 254 0.66 3.72 18.25
C ILE A 254 1.97 3.01 18.58
N ILE A 255 1.88 1.89 19.33
CA ILE A 255 3.02 1.01 19.63
C ILE A 255 2.96 -0.16 18.63
N LEU A 256 3.95 -0.28 17.76
CA LEU A 256 4.07 -1.36 16.80
C LEU A 256 5.00 -2.43 17.33
N VAL A 257 4.47 -3.65 17.50
CA VAL A 257 5.18 -4.84 17.99
C VAL A 257 5.15 -5.97 16.95
N GLU A 258 5.86 -7.08 17.19
CA GLU A 258 5.92 -8.20 16.24
C GLU A 258 4.81 -9.22 16.46
N GLY A 259 4.45 -9.50 17.72
CA GLY A 259 3.59 -10.61 18.09
C GLY A 259 2.20 -10.22 18.58
N ASN A 260 1.21 -11.07 18.27
CA ASN A 260 -0.17 -10.86 18.76
C ASN A 260 -0.27 -10.95 20.30
N ILE A 261 0.57 -11.79 20.93
CA ILE A 261 0.63 -11.90 22.41
C ILE A 261 1.11 -10.59 23.02
N ASP A 262 2.12 -9.94 22.42
CA ASP A 262 2.65 -8.67 22.91
C ASP A 262 1.58 -7.58 22.87
N VAL A 263 0.77 -7.55 21.80
CA VAL A 263 -0.39 -6.65 21.71
C VAL A 263 -1.37 -6.90 22.87
N VAL A 264 -1.75 -8.16 23.13
CA VAL A 264 -2.69 -8.50 24.20
C VAL A 264 -2.12 -8.11 25.57
N SER A 265 -0.83 -8.39 25.82
CA SER A 265 -0.13 -8.04 27.07
C SER A 265 -0.04 -6.54 27.29
N LEU A 266 0.31 -5.79 26.25
CA LEU A 266 0.37 -4.33 26.28
C LEU A 266 -0.99 -3.72 26.56
N HIS A 267 -2.05 -4.18 25.87
CA HIS A 267 -3.43 -3.73 26.16
C HIS A 267 -3.85 -4.03 27.60
N GLN A 268 -3.46 -5.21 28.12
CA GLN A 268 -3.72 -5.57 29.52
C GLN A 268 -3.01 -4.65 30.51
N ALA A 269 -1.80 -4.23 30.18
CA ALA A 269 -1.00 -3.31 30.97
C ALA A 269 -1.43 -1.83 30.82
N GLY A 270 -2.49 -1.54 30.04
CA GLY A 270 -3.01 -0.19 29.85
C GLY A 270 -2.44 0.56 28.63
N PHE A 271 -1.62 -0.09 27.78
CA PHE A 271 -1.09 0.47 26.54
C PHE A 271 -1.98 0.08 25.34
N ASP A 272 -3.16 0.67 25.30
CA ASP A 272 -4.24 0.33 24.36
C ASP A 272 -4.02 0.80 22.92
N GLY A 273 -2.91 1.48 22.65
CA GLY A 273 -2.44 1.84 21.30
C GLY A 273 -1.56 0.77 20.64
N ALA A 274 -1.39 -0.43 21.24
CA ALA A 274 -0.53 -1.47 20.69
C ALA A 274 -1.17 -2.20 19.50
N VAL A 275 -0.36 -2.46 18.45
CA VAL A 275 -0.73 -3.20 17.24
C VAL A 275 0.42 -4.07 16.77
N ALA A 276 0.12 -5.13 16.00
CA ALA A 276 1.15 -5.96 15.36
C ALA A 276 0.89 -6.17 13.87
N SER A 277 1.98 -6.39 13.12
CA SER A 277 1.90 -6.91 11.76
C SER A 277 1.50 -8.39 11.75
N LEU A 278 1.07 -8.90 10.60
CA LEU A 278 0.51 -10.25 10.47
C LEU A 278 1.52 -11.23 9.85
N GLY A 279 2.66 -11.42 10.54
CA GLY A 279 3.70 -12.35 10.10
C GLY A 279 4.48 -11.87 8.87
N THR A 280 4.49 -10.57 8.62
CA THR A 280 5.26 -9.88 7.58
C THR A 280 5.94 -8.66 8.17
N SER A 281 7.03 -8.18 7.54
CA SER A 281 7.55 -6.83 7.86
C SER A 281 6.46 -5.78 7.59
N LEU A 282 6.52 -4.65 8.30
CA LEU A 282 5.61 -3.52 8.06
C LEU A 282 5.58 -3.15 6.56
N THR A 283 4.38 -3.00 6.02
CA THR A 283 4.17 -2.58 4.62
C THR A 283 3.86 -1.08 4.53
N GLY A 284 3.96 -0.53 3.31
CA GLY A 284 3.56 0.86 3.06
C GLY A 284 2.06 1.09 3.32
N GLU A 285 1.23 0.11 3.01
CA GLU A 285 -0.23 0.12 3.22
C GLU A 285 -0.57 0.13 4.71
N GLN A 286 0.08 -0.73 5.50
CA GLN A 286 -0.07 -0.75 6.95
C GLN A 286 0.39 0.57 7.60
N ALA A 287 1.51 1.13 7.13
CA ALA A 287 1.99 2.43 7.60
C ALA A 287 1.01 3.57 7.28
N ARG A 288 0.43 3.60 6.07
CA ARG A 288 -0.65 4.53 5.70
C ARG A 288 -1.90 4.33 6.56
N LEU A 289 -2.22 3.09 6.88
CA LEU A 289 -3.35 2.80 7.77
C LEU A 289 -3.10 3.37 9.18
N ILE A 290 -1.89 3.23 9.70
CA ILE A 290 -1.48 3.82 10.98
C ILE A 290 -1.56 5.35 10.95
N SER A 291 -1.08 5.99 9.87
CA SER A 291 -1.02 7.46 9.77
C SER A 291 -2.39 8.15 9.83
N ARG A 292 -3.48 7.42 9.60
CA ARG A 292 -4.86 7.94 9.78
C ARG A 292 -5.26 8.13 11.25
N TYR A 293 -4.58 7.47 12.17
CA TYR A 293 -4.96 7.43 13.58
C TYR A 293 -3.96 8.11 14.50
N THR A 294 -2.72 8.33 14.06
CA THR A 294 -1.67 8.97 14.84
C THR A 294 -0.61 9.62 13.97
N ASN A 295 0.07 10.63 14.53
CA ASN A 295 1.28 11.22 13.96
C ASN A 295 2.57 10.66 14.58
N GLU A 296 2.48 9.74 15.55
CA GLU A 296 3.62 9.20 16.26
C GLU A 296 3.52 7.68 16.40
N VAL A 297 4.62 6.99 16.05
CA VAL A 297 4.75 5.52 16.17
C VAL A 297 5.94 5.17 17.04
N ILE A 298 5.72 4.29 18.00
CA ILE A 298 6.76 3.70 18.82
C ILE A 298 7.01 2.28 18.32
N LEU A 299 8.19 2.03 17.76
CA LEU A 299 8.61 0.69 17.35
C LEU A 299 9.17 -0.04 18.57
N CYS A 300 8.54 -1.15 18.96
CA CYS A 300 8.98 -2.00 20.04
C CYS A 300 9.08 -3.45 19.55
N TYR A 301 10.06 -3.71 18.71
CA TYR A 301 10.36 -5.02 18.13
C TYR A 301 11.31 -5.82 19.03
N ASP A 302 11.41 -7.13 18.76
CA ASP A 302 12.29 -8.03 19.49
C ASP A 302 13.74 -7.53 19.50
N SER A 303 14.46 -7.73 20.59
CA SER A 303 15.82 -7.22 20.78
C SER A 303 16.90 -7.97 19.98
N ASP A 304 16.52 -8.99 19.22
CA ASP A 304 17.43 -9.79 18.39
C ASP A 304 17.83 -9.08 17.08
N GLU A 305 18.69 -9.72 16.29
CA GLU A 305 19.18 -9.15 15.02
C GLU A 305 18.05 -9.00 13.99
N ALA A 306 17.10 -9.94 13.97
CA ALA A 306 15.97 -9.90 13.05
C ALA A 306 15.04 -8.73 13.35
N GLY A 307 14.73 -8.49 14.64
CA GLY A 307 13.95 -7.35 15.10
C GLY A 307 14.64 -6.01 14.81
N ARG A 308 15.97 -5.90 15.00
CA ARG A 308 16.72 -4.69 14.63
C ARG A 308 16.64 -4.39 13.13
N LYS A 309 16.77 -5.42 12.27
CA LYS A 309 16.60 -5.27 10.81
C LYS A 309 15.18 -4.87 10.43
N ALA A 310 14.19 -5.44 11.11
CA ALA A 310 12.78 -5.09 10.92
C ALA A 310 12.50 -3.64 11.35
N ALA A 311 13.03 -3.19 12.50
CA ALA A 311 12.92 -1.80 12.97
C ALA A 311 13.52 -0.81 11.96
N SER A 312 14.73 -1.08 11.46
CA SER A 312 15.39 -0.22 10.47
C SER A 312 14.57 -0.08 9.17
N ARG A 313 13.94 -1.17 8.70
CA ARG A 313 13.03 -1.13 7.54
C ARG A 313 11.77 -0.35 7.83
N ALA A 314 11.16 -0.59 9.00
CA ALA A 314 9.94 0.10 9.42
C ALA A 314 10.14 1.61 9.54
N ILE A 315 11.26 2.06 10.12
CA ILE A 315 11.63 3.48 10.18
C ILE A 315 11.62 4.09 8.77
N GLY A 316 12.29 3.45 7.80
CA GLY A 316 12.38 3.96 6.43
C GLY A 316 11.03 4.02 5.69
N ILE A 317 10.03 3.22 6.10
CA ILE A 317 8.67 3.27 5.56
C ILE A 317 7.86 4.39 6.23
N LEU A 318 7.93 4.49 7.56
CA LEU A 318 7.19 5.47 8.35
C LEU A 318 7.67 6.91 8.10
N GLU A 319 8.98 7.12 7.90
CA GLU A 319 9.56 8.42 7.55
C GLU A 319 8.98 9.00 6.24
N LYS A 320 8.65 8.14 5.27
CA LYS A 320 8.05 8.58 4.01
C LYS A 320 6.63 9.14 4.17
N LEU A 321 6.02 8.94 5.33
CA LEU A 321 4.67 9.40 5.67
C LEU A 321 4.68 10.53 6.72
N ASP A 322 5.85 11.16 6.96
CA ASP A 322 6.07 12.21 7.96
C ASP A 322 5.62 11.82 9.39
N LEU A 323 5.60 10.53 9.69
CA LEU A 323 5.31 10.03 11.02
C LEU A 323 6.54 10.20 11.92
N LYS A 324 6.32 10.74 13.10
CA LYS A 324 7.35 10.77 14.15
C LYS A 324 7.57 9.34 14.65
N VAL A 325 8.82 8.88 14.56
CA VAL A 325 9.18 7.52 14.97
C VAL A 325 10.08 7.56 16.19
N ARG A 326 9.70 6.83 17.22
CA ARG A 326 10.57 6.50 18.35
C ARG A 326 10.83 5.00 18.36
N VAL A 327 12.00 4.61 18.83
CA VAL A 327 12.36 3.20 18.98
C VAL A 327 12.54 2.90 20.45
N LEU A 328 11.78 1.93 20.93
CA LEU A 328 11.82 1.46 22.28
C LEU A 328 12.50 0.09 22.32
N GLN A 329 13.57 -0.02 23.07
CA GLN A 329 14.24 -1.29 23.37
C GLN A 329 13.96 -1.68 24.81
N VAL A 330 13.59 -2.94 25.05
CA VAL A 330 13.31 -3.47 26.38
C VAL A 330 14.60 -4.09 26.95
N PRO A 331 15.23 -3.45 27.95
CA PRO A 331 16.49 -3.97 28.52
C PRO A 331 16.23 -5.22 29.36
N GLY A 332 17.07 -6.24 29.20
CA GLY A 332 17.00 -7.46 30.01
C GLY A 332 15.78 -8.35 29.76
N ALA A 333 15.05 -8.11 28.66
CA ALA A 333 13.92 -8.91 28.20
C ALA A 333 14.00 -9.10 26.69
N LYS A 334 13.36 -10.16 26.20
CA LYS A 334 13.30 -10.47 24.77
C LYS A 334 12.27 -9.60 24.05
N ASP A 335 11.10 -9.48 24.65
CA ASP A 335 9.93 -8.85 24.11
C ASP A 335 9.20 -8.00 25.19
N PRO A 336 8.22 -7.15 24.79
CA PRO A 336 7.45 -6.33 25.74
C PRO A 336 6.66 -7.14 26.77
N ASP A 337 6.14 -8.32 26.41
CA ASP A 337 5.40 -9.19 27.33
C ASP A 337 6.29 -9.64 28.49
N GLU A 338 7.50 -10.10 28.20
CA GLU A 338 8.47 -10.50 29.22
C GLU A 338 8.90 -9.32 30.10
N PHE A 339 9.15 -8.15 29.50
CA PHE A 339 9.56 -6.96 30.24
C PHE A 339 8.50 -6.52 31.24
N ILE A 340 7.23 -6.42 30.81
CA ILE A 340 6.12 -5.98 31.68
C ILE A 340 5.92 -6.96 32.83
N LYS A 341 6.02 -8.26 32.58
CA LYS A 341 5.91 -9.28 33.64
C LYS A 341 6.99 -9.18 34.71
N LYS A 342 8.22 -8.81 34.30
CA LYS A 342 9.36 -8.67 35.23
C LYS A 342 9.35 -7.34 35.97
N ASN A 343 9.01 -6.25 35.30
CA ASN A 343 9.29 -4.89 35.78
C ASN A 343 8.00 -4.05 36.00
N GLY A 344 6.86 -4.54 35.53
CA GLY A 344 5.58 -3.84 35.67
C GLY A 344 5.29 -2.80 34.59
N ALA A 345 4.04 -2.31 34.59
CA ALA A 345 3.54 -1.35 33.59
C ALA A 345 4.20 0.05 33.73
N ASP A 346 4.47 0.49 34.97
CA ASP A 346 5.08 1.81 35.20
C ASP A 346 6.53 1.88 34.68
N ALA A 347 7.29 0.79 34.85
CA ALA A 347 8.63 0.70 34.27
C ALA A 347 8.57 0.77 32.73
N PHE A 348 7.58 0.13 32.11
CA PHE A 348 7.41 0.21 30.66
C PHE A 348 6.97 1.62 30.21
N ARG A 349 6.14 2.33 30.98
CA ARG A 349 5.79 3.73 30.73
C ARG A 349 7.01 4.64 30.75
N ASN A 350 7.88 4.48 31.76
CA ASN A 350 9.14 5.21 31.84
C ASN A 350 10.06 4.93 30.63
N LEU A 351 10.06 3.69 30.13
CA LEU A 351 10.79 3.36 28.88
C LEU A 351 10.19 4.05 27.66
N ILE A 352 8.88 4.14 27.57
CA ILE A 352 8.19 4.90 26.50
C ILE A 352 8.65 6.36 26.55
N ASP A 353 8.64 6.98 27.72
CA ASP A 353 9.01 8.39 27.88
C ASP A 353 10.49 8.63 27.56
N ALA A 354 11.35 7.67 27.89
CA ALA A 354 12.79 7.70 27.62
C ALA A 354 13.16 7.15 26.22
N SER A 355 12.19 6.69 25.41
CA SER A 355 12.48 6.04 24.13
C SER A 355 13.20 6.98 23.17
N ALA A 356 14.22 6.44 22.51
CA ALA A 356 15.10 7.19 21.61
C ALA A 356 14.36 7.59 20.33
N GLY A 357 14.56 8.83 19.88
CA GLY A 357 14.19 9.23 18.54
C GLY A 357 14.93 8.38 17.48
N GLN A 358 14.35 8.28 16.30
CA GLN A 358 14.90 7.45 15.21
C GLN A 358 16.37 7.77 14.86
N ILE A 359 16.77 9.04 14.96
CA ILE A 359 18.15 9.46 14.64
C ILE A 359 19.10 8.92 15.69
N GLU A 360 18.76 9.04 16.97
CA GLU A 360 19.56 8.52 18.07
C GLU A 360 19.67 6.98 18.00
N TYR A 361 18.57 6.29 17.70
CA TYR A 361 18.60 4.84 17.50
C TYR A 361 19.56 4.44 16.37
N ARG A 362 19.50 5.13 15.22
CA ARG A 362 20.40 4.87 14.10
C ARG A 362 21.86 5.16 14.42
N LEU A 363 22.13 6.21 15.19
CA LEU A 363 23.49 6.50 15.66
C LEU A 363 24.03 5.41 16.58
N ARG A 364 23.20 4.89 17.49
CA ARG A 364 23.56 3.74 18.35
C ARG A 364 23.81 2.47 17.52
N ASP A 365 23.05 2.23 16.47
CA ASP A 365 23.29 1.09 15.56
C ASP A 365 24.62 1.23 14.79
N VAL A 366 24.95 2.45 14.34
CA VAL A 366 26.28 2.74 13.72
C VAL A 366 27.39 2.52 14.72
N GLU A 367 27.24 2.98 15.96
CA GLU A 367 28.21 2.79 17.05
C GLU A 367 28.40 1.30 17.39
N ALA A 368 27.31 0.54 17.50
CA ALA A 368 27.37 -0.89 17.80
C ALA A 368 28.10 -1.70 16.73
N LYS A 369 27.97 -1.29 15.45
CA LYS A 369 28.68 -1.90 14.33
C LYS A 369 30.15 -1.49 14.23
N ASN A 370 30.47 -0.27 14.64
CA ASN A 370 31.79 0.33 14.55
C ASN A 370 32.12 1.00 15.88
N PRO A 371 32.48 0.24 16.92
CA PRO A 371 32.78 0.83 18.22
C PRO A 371 33.99 1.79 18.12
N PRO A 372 33.88 3.06 18.61
CA PRO A 372 34.94 4.06 18.46
C PRO A 372 36.06 3.89 19.54
N THR A 373 36.44 2.65 19.80
CA THR A 373 37.48 2.31 20.80
C THR A 373 38.89 2.29 20.23
N THR A 374 39.02 2.14 18.89
CA THR A 374 40.27 2.20 18.15
C THR A 374 40.22 3.33 17.13
N ASP A 375 41.36 3.75 16.58
CA ASP A 375 41.40 4.81 15.58
C ASP A 375 40.65 4.42 14.31
N GLU A 376 40.77 3.16 13.87
CA GLU A 376 40.03 2.61 12.73
C GLU A 376 38.52 2.57 13.04
N GLY A 377 38.11 2.06 14.19
CA GLY A 377 36.71 2.06 14.64
C GLY A 377 36.12 3.46 14.75
N ARG A 378 36.90 4.46 15.20
CA ARG A 378 36.48 5.87 15.22
C ARG A 378 36.23 6.41 13.82
N VAL A 379 37.14 6.12 12.89
CA VAL A 379 36.99 6.55 11.49
C VAL A 379 35.74 5.93 10.86
N ASP A 380 35.49 4.65 11.05
CA ASP A 380 34.33 3.98 10.47
C ASP A 380 33.01 4.39 11.13
N TYR A 381 33.01 4.61 12.45
CA TYR A 381 31.89 5.24 13.17
C TYR A 381 31.57 6.63 12.60
N LEU A 382 32.60 7.48 12.43
CA LEU A 382 32.44 8.84 11.87
C LEU A 382 31.89 8.83 10.45
N LYS A 383 32.39 7.93 9.58
CA LYS A 383 31.84 7.76 8.20
C LYS A 383 30.36 7.38 8.24
N GLY A 384 29.98 6.40 9.07
CA GLY A 384 28.60 5.95 9.22
C GLY A 384 27.69 7.04 9.78
N ALA A 385 28.14 7.73 10.84
CA ALA A 385 27.42 8.82 11.47
C ALA A 385 27.27 10.04 10.53
N ALA A 386 28.33 10.45 9.84
CA ALA A 386 28.28 11.55 8.87
C ALA A 386 27.34 11.23 7.70
N ALA A 387 27.31 9.98 7.22
CA ALA A 387 26.37 9.53 6.19
C ALA A 387 24.91 9.61 6.66
N LEU A 388 24.64 9.28 7.92
CA LEU A 388 23.32 9.45 8.54
C LEU A 388 22.95 10.93 8.64
N LEU A 389 23.83 11.77 9.20
CA LEU A 389 23.62 13.22 9.30
C LEU A 389 23.39 13.88 7.95
N ALA A 390 24.11 13.47 6.90
CA ALA A 390 23.91 13.94 5.53
C ALA A 390 22.52 13.61 4.96
N SER A 391 21.79 12.64 5.57
CA SER A 391 20.43 12.30 5.18
C SER A 391 19.36 13.20 5.80
N LEU A 392 19.69 13.91 6.88
CA LEU A 392 18.75 14.74 7.61
C LEU A 392 18.45 16.03 6.86
N PRO A 393 17.16 16.40 6.67
CA PRO A 393 16.80 17.63 5.98
C PRO A 393 17.09 18.89 6.80
N GLY A 394 16.90 18.82 8.13
CA GLY A 394 17.02 19.96 9.05
C GLY A 394 18.50 20.32 9.35
N ALA A 395 18.88 21.60 9.19
CA ALA A 395 20.21 22.07 9.55
C ALA A 395 20.44 22.02 11.07
N VAL A 396 19.43 22.40 11.85
CA VAL A 396 19.48 22.39 13.33
C VAL A 396 19.64 20.97 13.87
N GLU A 397 18.91 20.00 13.29
CA GLU A 397 19.07 18.59 13.68
C GLU A 397 20.49 18.08 13.40
N ARG A 398 21.04 18.41 12.23
CA ARG A 398 22.44 18.04 11.91
C ARG A 398 23.41 18.62 12.91
N GLU A 399 23.23 19.88 13.30
CA GLU A 399 24.07 20.57 14.30
C GLU A 399 24.06 19.87 15.66
N VAL A 400 22.85 19.60 16.18
CA VAL A 400 22.64 18.96 17.49
C VAL A 400 23.27 17.56 17.53
N TYR A 401 23.00 16.75 16.50
CA TYR A 401 23.53 15.38 16.48
C TYR A 401 25.03 15.33 16.11
N ALA A 402 25.55 16.30 15.32
CA ALA A 402 26.98 16.40 15.06
C ALA A 402 27.79 16.65 16.35
N ALA A 403 27.27 17.47 17.26
CA ALA A 403 27.91 17.68 18.57
C ALA A 403 28.03 16.38 19.36
N ARG A 404 26.96 15.56 19.41
CA ARG A 404 27.00 14.25 20.11
C ARG A 404 27.96 13.26 19.45
N VAL A 405 27.97 13.21 18.09
CA VAL A 405 28.91 12.36 17.35
C VAL A 405 30.36 12.79 17.59
N ALA A 406 30.62 14.09 17.58
CA ALA A 406 31.93 14.67 17.83
C ALA A 406 32.48 14.34 19.25
N GLU A 407 31.62 14.53 20.28
CA GLU A 407 31.93 14.16 21.66
C GLU A 407 32.27 12.68 21.78
N LYS A 408 31.46 11.81 21.20
CA LYS A 408 31.63 10.35 21.27
C LYS A 408 32.92 9.88 20.58
N ALA A 409 33.27 10.48 19.46
CA ALA A 409 34.44 10.09 18.66
C ALA A 409 35.72 10.85 19.06
N GLY A 410 35.63 11.86 19.92
CA GLY A 410 36.78 12.68 20.33
C GLY A 410 37.35 13.56 19.20
N VAL A 411 36.47 14.11 18.35
CA VAL A 411 36.84 15.01 17.24
C VAL A 411 36.11 16.34 17.35
N SER A 412 36.46 17.32 16.52
CA SER A 412 35.72 18.59 16.49
C SER A 412 34.36 18.43 15.81
N ARG A 413 33.36 19.16 16.27
CA ARG A 413 32.01 19.23 15.67
C ARG A 413 32.08 19.70 14.23
N GLU A 414 32.95 20.65 13.95
CA GLU A 414 33.18 21.22 12.61
C GLU A 414 33.61 20.14 11.61
N ALA A 415 34.50 19.23 12.03
CA ALA A 415 34.96 18.12 11.17
C ALA A 415 33.79 17.18 10.81
N VAL A 416 32.92 16.86 11.76
CA VAL A 416 31.73 16.02 11.53
C VAL A 416 30.76 16.71 10.58
N LEU A 417 30.50 18.01 10.76
CA LEU A 417 29.61 18.80 9.91
C LEU A 417 30.15 18.96 8.49
N GLN A 418 31.45 19.20 8.34
CA GLN A 418 32.09 19.29 7.01
C GLN A 418 31.96 17.97 6.24
N GLU A 419 32.19 16.84 6.88
CA GLU A 419 32.04 15.54 6.23
C GLU A 419 30.57 15.24 5.88
N ALA A 420 29.65 15.52 6.79
CA ALA A 420 28.22 15.37 6.53
C ALA A 420 27.75 16.26 5.34
N GLU A 421 28.21 17.52 5.28
CA GLU A 421 27.85 18.43 4.20
C GLU A 421 28.50 18.02 2.85
N ARG A 422 29.74 17.49 2.88
CA ARG A 422 30.39 16.90 1.70
C ARG A 422 29.57 15.76 1.11
N LEU A 423 29.13 14.83 1.97
CA LEU A 423 28.31 13.70 1.57
C LEU A 423 26.93 14.14 1.07
N ARG A 424 26.32 15.14 1.71
CA ARG A 424 25.03 15.72 1.32
C ARG A 424 25.10 16.36 -0.06
N ARG A 425 26.13 17.17 -0.34
CA ARG A 425 26.34 17.78 -1.68
C ARG A 425 26.50 16.71 -2.75
N ARG A 426 27.25 15.65 -2.46
CA ARG A 426 27.39 14.51 -3.37
C ARG A 426 26.06 13.83 -3.64
N ARG A 427 25.25 13.56 -2.63
CA ARG A 427 23.90 12.96 -2.79
C ARG A 427 22.98 13.85 -3.64
N ILE A 428 22.99 15.16 -3.42
CA ILE A 428 22.18 16.11 -4.19
C ILE A 428 22.67 16.14 -5.66
N ALA A 429 23.98 16.14 -5.88
CA ALA A 429 24.55 16.11 -7.23
C ALA A 429 24.20 14.80 -7.97
N ASP A 430 24.30 13.66 -7.27
CA ASP A 430 23.94 12.35 -7.82
C ASP A 430 22.43 12.25 -8.11
N ALA A 431 21.58 12.82 -7.26
CA ALA A 431 20.14 12.90 -7.49
C ALA A 431 19.82 13.76 -8.72
N LYS A 432 20.39 14.97 -8.83
CA LYS A 432 20.24 15.84 -10.01
C LYS A 432 20.74 15.16 -11.29
N LYS A 433 21.86 14.41 -11.20
CA LYS A 433 22.40 13.67 -12.34
C LYS A 433 21.49 12.52 -12.77
N ARG A 434 20.83 11.87 -11.82
CA ARG A 434 19.79 10.87 -12.11
C ARG A 434 18.56 11.51 -12.75
N GLU A 435 18.05 12.60 -12.19
CA GLU A 435 16.91 13.35 -12.75
C GLU A 435 17.22 13.85 -14.16
N ALA A 436 18.41 14.44 -14.37
CA ALA A 436 18.85 14.88 -15.70
C ALA A 436 19.01 13.71 -16.69
N ARG A 437 19.49 12.56 -16.24
CA ARG A 437 19.60 11.35 -17.05
C ARG A 437 18.22 10.75 -17.37
N ASP A 438 17.29 10.77 -16.42
CA ASP A 438 15.93 10.29 -16.62
C ASP A 438 15.13 11.25 -17.51
N ALA A 439 15.37 12.56 -17.39
CA ALA A 439 14.82 13.59 -18.29
C ALA A 439 15.43 13.56 -19.70
N ALA A 440 16.71 13.18 -19.81
CA ALA A 440 17.42 13.06 -21.10
C ALA A 440 17.22 11.71 -21.79
N ARG A 441 16.52 10.76 -21.16
CA ARG A 441 16.12 9.51 -21.84
C ARG A 441 15.20 9.88 -23.00
N PRO A 442 15.52 9.40 -24.23
CA PRO A 442 14.64 9.63 -25.35
C PRO A 442 13.24 9.16 -24.99
N ALA A 443 12.27 10.01 -25.30
CA ALA A 443 10.87 9.69 -25.05
C ALA A 443 10.43 8.32 -25.62
N GLN A 444 11.19 7.74 -26.54
CA GLN A 444 10.95 6.44 -27.17
C GLN A 444 11.21 5.20 -26.28
N THR A 445 11.84 5.34 -25.09
CA THR A 445 12.16 4.22 -24.17
C THR A 445 11.49 4.33 -22.80
N ALA A 446 10.57 5.28 -22.61
CA ALA A 446 9.92 5.48 -21.32
C ALA A 446 8.93 4.34 -21.03
N GLN A 447 9.19 3.60 -19.97
CA GLN A 447 8.29 2.59 -19.42
C GLN A 447 7.26 3.26 -18.48
N PRO A 448 6.07 2.67 -18.29
CA PRO A 448 5.09 3.12 -17.29
C PRO A 448 5.69 3.26 -15.89
N ALA A 449 5.15 4.19 -15.10
CA ALA A 449 5.56 4.40 -13.71
C ALA A 449 5.21 3.19 -12.82
N GLN A 450 4.14 2.48 -13.18
CA GLN A 450 3.67 1.26 -12.49
C GLN A 450 4.60 0.09 -12.84
N ARG A 451 5.26 -0.48 -11.83
CA ARG A 451 6.22 -1.58 -12.02
C ARG A 451 5.58 -2.88 -12.54
N SER A 452 4.28 -3.04 -12.35
CA SER A 452 3.48 -4.17 -12.82
C SER A 452 3.19 -4.11 -14.32
N ILE A 453 3.38 -2.95 -14.96
CA ILE A 453 3.11 -2.72 -16.39
C ILE A 453 4.45 -2.49 -17.10
N ARG A 454 4.73 -3.30 -18.12
CA ARG A 454 5.92 -3.15 -18.97
C ARG A 454 5.50 -3.19 -20.43
N TYR A 455 6.15 -2.35 -21.22
CA TYR A 455 6.01 -2.32 -22.67
C TYR A 455 7.14 -3.11 -23.31
N ASP A 456 6.76 -4.07 -24.16
CA ASP A 456 7.73 -4.84 -24.96
C ASP A 456 8.24 -3.98 -26.12
N ASP A 457 7.36 -3.21 -26.78
CA ASP A 457 7.70 -2.18 -27.77
C ASP A 457 7.23 -0.79 -27.31
N PRO A 458 8.12 0.04 -26.73
CA PRO A 458 7.76 1.37 -26.25
C PRO A 458 7.35 2.35 -27.37
N ARG A 459 7.77 2.12 -28.64
CA ARG A 459 7.39 2.97 -29.78
C ARG A 459 5.94 2.71 -30.16
N SER A 460 5.59 1.46 -30.35
CA SER A 460 4.20 1.04 -30.62
C SER A 460 3.27 1.43 -29.48
N ALA A 461 3.65 1.15 -28.23
CA ALA A 461 2.85 1.46 -27.06
C ALA A 461 2.48 2.95 -26.94
N ARG A 462 3.35 3.87 -27.39
CA ARG A 462 3.00 5.31 -27.45
C ARG A 462 1.96 5.65 -28.48
N ALA A 463 2.01 5.04 -29.65
CA ALA A 463 0.96 5.20 -30.64
C ALA A 463 -0.36 4.61 -30.15
N GLU A 464 -0.28 3.47 -29.43
CA GLU A 464 -1.40 2.84 -28.75
C GLU A 464 -2.01 3.77 -27.68
N GLU A 465 -1.17 4.41 -26.82
CA GLU A 465 -1.60 5.42 -25.84
C GLU A 465 -2.25 6.64 -26.51
N GLY A 466 -1.69 7.13 -27.62
CA GLY A 466 -2.24 8.25 -28.38
C GLY A 466 -3.61 7.93 -28.96
N LEU A 467 -3.74 6.76 -29.58
CA LEU A 467 -5.03 6.29 -30.14
C LEU A 467 -6.08 6.13 -29.04
N ILE A 468 -5.75 5.49 -27.94
CA ILE A 468 -6.63 5.34 -26.75
C ILE A 468 -7.07 6.70 -26.24
N ARG A 469 -6.16 7.67 -26.13
CA ARG A 469 -6.44 9.02 -25.62
C ARG A 469 -7.43 9.76 -26.52
N ILE A 470 -7.25 9.72 -27.83
CA ILE A 470 -8.18 10.37 -28.77
C ILE A 470 -9.56 9.69 -28.69
N LEU A 471 -9.63 8.36 -28.70
CA LEU A 471 -10.91 7.64 -28.60
C LEU A 471 -11.68 7.94 -27.33
N TYR A 472 -10.97 8.16 -26.22
CA TYR A 472 -11.59 8.54 -24.95
C TYR A 472 -12.07 9.99 -24.93
N LEU A 473 -11.27 10.93 -25.48
CA LEU A 473 -11.57 12.37 -25.44
C LEU A 473 -12.54 12.81 -26.53
N ASP A 474 -12.45 12.19 -27.72
CA ASP A 474 -13.30 12.47 -28.88
C ASP A 474 -13.63 11.17 -29.64
N PRO A 475 -14.60 10.38 -29.16
CA PRO A 475 -15.03 9.17 -29.85
C PRO A 475 -15.52 9.42 -31.30
N GLY A 476 -15.95 10.66 -31.57
CA GLY A 476 -16.43 11.08 -32.89
C GLY A 476 -15.35 11.09 -33.97
N ALA A 477 -14.11 11.38 -33.59
CA ALA A 477 -12.96 11.41 -34.48
C ALA A 477 -12.62 10.04 -35.12
N ALA A 478 -13.16 8.96 -34.57
CA ALA A 478 -13.00 7.59 -35.10
C ALA A 478 -14.01 7.23 -36.22
N LYS A 479 -15.04 8.03 -36.43
CA LYS A 479 -16.10 7.73 -37.43
C LYS A 479 -15.51 7.63 -38.83
N GLY A 480 -15.81 6.51 -39.52
CA GLY A 480 -15.38 6.27 -40.90
C GLY A 480 -13.91 5.81 -41.04
N LYS A 481 -13.17 5.61 -39.95
CA LYS A 481 -11.82 5.09 -39.99
C LYS A 481 -11.75 3.59 -39.71
N ALA A 482 -10.87 2.90 -40.44
CA ALA A 482 -10.57 1.49 -40.20
C ALA A 482 -9.61 1.39 -38.98
N LEU A 483 -10.19 1.22 -37.79
CA LEU A 483 -9.43 1.06 -36.56
C LEU A 483 -8.75 -0.32 -36.50
N PRO A 484 -7.50 -0.42 -35.97
CA PRO A 484 -6.79 -1.69 -35.88
C PRO A 484 -7.49 -2.64 -34.90
N PRO A 485 -7.40 -3.97 -35.11
CA PRO A 485 -7.92 -4.91 -34.13
C PRO A 485 -7.06 -4.88 -32.85
N PRO A 486 -7.63 -5.17 -31.66
CA PRO A 486 -6.90 -5.14 -30.38
C PRO A 486 -5.64 -6.02 -30.35
N GLU A 487 -5.61 -7.07 -31.16
CA GLU A 487 -4.49 -8.01 -31.28
C GLU A 487 -3.25 -7.38 -31.98
N SER A 488 -3.40 -6.23 -32.62
CA SER A 488 -2.29 -5.47 -33.21
C SER A 488 -1.50 -4.65 -32.18
N PHE A 489 -2.01 -4.56 -30.94
CA PHE A 489 -1.35 -3.82 -29.86
C PHE A 489 -0.18 -4.63 -29.30
N SER A 490 0.95 -3.96 -29.07
CA SER A 490 2.14 -4.55 -28.44
C SER A 490 1.98 -4.75 -26.93
N SER A 491 1.13 -3.93 -26.28
CA SER A 491 0.86 -4.01 -24.85
C SER A 491 -0.49 -4.70 -24.58
N SER A 492 -0.45 -5.82 -23.86
CA SER A 492 -1.66 -6.56 -23.47
C SER A 492 -2.60 -5.71 -22.57
N VAL A 493 -2.06 -4.83 -21.76
CA VAL A 493 -2.85 -3.93 -20.89
C VAL A 493 -3.54 -2.87 -21.72
N LEU A 494 -2.83 -2.22 -22.65
CA LEU A 494 -3.42 -1.24 -23.56
C LEU A 494 -4.43 -1.89 -24.51
N ALA A 495 -4.16 -3.12 -25.00
CA ALA A 495 -5.09 -3.89 -25.83
C ALA A 495 -6.42 -4.14 -25.12
N ARG A 496 -6.40 -4.46 -23.81
CA ARG A 496 -7.62 -4.66 -23.01
C ARG A 496 -8.42 -3.36 -22.88
N LEU A 497 -7.76 -2.25 -22.56
CA LEU A 497 -8.40 -0.94 -22.48
C LEU A 497 -8.98 -0.52 -23.83
N TYR A 498 -8.18 -0.67 -24.89
CA TYR A 498 -8.61 -0.35 -26.25
C TYR A 498 -9.84 -1.17 -26.71
N ARG A 499 -9.88 -2.47 -26.40
CA ARG A 499 -11.02 -3.35 -26.71
C ARG A 499 -12.30 -2.84 -26.05
N GLU A 500 -12.21 -2.43 -24.78
CA GLU A 500 -13.36 -1.86 -24.06
C GLU A 500 -13.81 -0.53 -24.68
N LEU A 501 -12.86 0.37 -24.98
CA LEU A 501 -13.18 1.64 -25.64
C LEU A 501 -13.75 1.45 -27.03
N LEU A 502 -13.20 0.54 -27.83
CA LEU A 502 -13.67 0.24 -29.18
C LEU A 502 -15.10 -0.31 -29.16
N HIS A 503 -15.40 -1.23 -28.24
CA HIS A 503 -16.76 -1.74 -28.06
C HIS A 503 -17.76 -0.61 -27.79
N ARG A 504 -17.43 0.29 -26.88
CA ARG A 504 -18.28 1.43 -26.48
C ARG A 504 -18.45 2.45 -27.58
N VAL A 505 -17.40 2.74 -28.33
CA VAL A 505 -17.50 3.59 -29.54
C VAL A 505 -18.45 2.99 -30.58
N GLN A 506 -18.40 1.66 -30.76
CA GLN A 506 -19.25 0.95 -31.74
C GLN A 506 -20.70 0.82 -31.28
N THR A 507 -20.94 0.63 -29.99
CA THR A 507 -22.30 0.48 -29.43
C THR A 507 -22.95 1.83 -29.07
N GLY A 508 -22.15 2.91 -29.02
CA GLY A 508 -22.62 4.24 -28.60
C GLY A 508 -22.84 4.35 -27.09
N GLU A 509 -22.23 3.46 -26.31
CA GLU A 509 -22.27 3.48 -24.84
C GLU A 509 -21.36 4.55 -24.26
N THR A 510 -21.67 5.01 -23.03
CA THR A 510 -20.89 6.02 -22.35
C THR A 510 -19.48 5.50 -21.98
N ILE A 511 -18.46 6.31 -22.22
CA ILE A 511 -17.09 6.05 -21.80
C ILE A 511 -16.83 6.83 -20.52
N SER A 512 -16.83 6.15 -19.37
CA SER A 512 -16.55 6.79 -18.08
C SER A 512 -15.51 6.03 -17.27
N MET A 513 -14.73 6.77 -16.45
CA MET A 513 -13.76 6.18 -15.51
C MET A 513 -14.43 5.31 -14.45
N ALA A 514 -15.70 5.55 -14.15
CA ALA A 514 -16.46 4.78 -13.18
C ALA A 514 -16.67 3.33 -13.64
N VAL A 515 -17.00 3.17 -14.92
CA VAL A 515 -17.21 1.85 -15.51
C VAL A 515 -15.90 1.06 -15.60
N LEU A 516 -14.81 1.73 -15.99
CA LEU A 516 -13.48 1.12 -16.06
C LEU A 516 -12.96 0.70 -14.67
N ALA A 517 -13.27 1.47 -13.63
CA ALA A 517 -12.81 1.21 -12.25
C ALA A 517 -13.22 -0.18 -11.71
N GLY A 518 -14.33 -0.75 -12.21
CA GLY A 518 -14.80 -2.09 -11.83
C GLY A 518 -14.12 -3.24 -12.59
N GLN A 519 -13.41 -2.95 -13.68
CA GLN A 519 -12.85 -3.96 -14.59
C GLN A 519 -11.32 -4.08 -14.51
N PHE A 520 -10.64 -3.02 -14.04
CA PHE A 520 -9.19 -2.90 -14.02
C PHE A 520 -8.63 -2.75 -12.61
N THR A 521 -7.40 -3.19 -12.43
CA THR A 521 -6.68 -3.06 -11.15
C THR A 521 -6.32 -1.60 -10.85
N GLY A 522 -6.01 -1.28 -9.58
CA GLY A 522 -5.58 0.06 -9.19
C GLY A 522 -4.35 0.58 -9.94
N ASP A 523 -3.37 -0.30 -10.22
CA ASP A 523 -2.18 0.03 -11.01
C ASP A 523 -2.54 0.32 -12.48
N GLU A 524 -3.40 -0.50 -13.08
CA GLU A 524 -3.90 -0.28 -14.45
C GLU A 524 -4.70 1.02 -14.53
N MET A 525 -5.60 1.29 -13.59
CA MET A 525 -6.36 2.54 -13.54
C MET A 525 -5.45 3.77 -13.37
N SER A 526 -4.42 3.67 -12.53
CA SER A 526 -3.41 4.72 -12.35
C SER A 526 -2.65 4.99 -13.64
N HIS A 527 -2.29 3.93 -14.37
CA HIS A 527 -1.62 4.05 -15.67
C HIS A 527 -2.56 4.66 -16.73
N PHE A 528 -3.80 4.20 -16.83
CA PHE A 528 -4.80 4.77 -17.77
C PHE A 528 -5.03 6.25 -17.49
N THR A 529 -5.12 6.64 -16.23
CA THR A 529 -5.28 8.05 -15.86
C THR A 529 -4.08 8.89 -16.30
N ALA A 530 -2.87 8.36 -16.21
CA ALA A 530 -1.66 9.02 -16.73
C ALA A 530 -1.72 9.17 -18.26
N VAL A 531 -2.13 8.13 -18.99
CA VAL A 531 -2.31 8.14 -20.45
C VAL A 531 -3.36 9.17 -20.84
N LEU A 532 -4.54 9.16 -20.21
CA LEU A 532 -5.66 10.07 -20.54
C LEU A 532 -5.41 11.51 -20.08
N GLY A 533 -4.58 11.70 -19.04
CA GLY A 533 -4.18 13.01 -18.53
C GLY A 533 -3.12 13.72 -19.35
N ALA A 534 -2.42 13.01 -20.23
CA ALA A 534 -1.40 13.61 -21.09
C ALA A 534 -2.03 14.60 -22.08
N PRO A 535 -1.30 15.70 -22.45
CA PRO A 535 -1.81 16.65 -23.44
C PRO A 535 -1.96 15.99 -24.81
N GLU A 536 -3.06 16.28 -25.51
CA GLU A 536 -3.31 15.85 -26.88
C GLU A 536 -3.92 17.02 -27.66
N ASP A 537 -3.43 17.23 -28.87
CA ASP A 537 -3.98 18.27 -29.77
C ASP A 537 -5.10 17.66 -30.61
N LEU A 538 -6.33 17.87 -30.18
CA LEU A 538 -7.52 17.38 -30.85
C LEU A 538 -7.86 18.15 -32.15
N SER A 539 -7.21 19.31 -32.42
CA SER A 539 -7.45 20.09 -33.64
C SER A 539 -6.99 19.34 -34.90
N HIS A 540 -6.10 18.36 -34.75
CA HIS A 540 -5.57 17.50 -35.83
C HIS A 540 -5.81 16.01 -35.55
N ALA A 541 -6.85 15.66 -34.79
CA ALA A 541 -7.17 14.28 -34.36
C ALA A 541 -7.23 13.30 -35.54
N ASP A 542 -7.81 13.72 -36.69
CA ASP A 542 -7.90 12.90 -37.92
C ASP A 542 -6.55 12.43 -38.44
N LYS A 543 -5.55 13.32 -38.48
CA LYS A 543 -4.21 13.00 -38.91
C LYS A 543 -3.49 12.16 -37.85
N ALA A 544 -3.60 12.54 -36.59
CA ALA A 544 -2.97 11.83 -35.48
C ALA A 544 -3.45 10.36 -35.39
N ILE A 545 -4.75 10.10 -35.55
CA ILE A 545 -5.29 8.73 -35.62
C ILE A 545 -4.64 7.94 -36.76
N SER A 546 -4.51 8.54 -37.95
CA SER A 546 -3.94 7.86 -39.11
C SER A 546 -2.46 7.52 -38.87
N ASP A 547 -1.71 8.45 -38.30
CA ASP A 547 -0.29 8.27 -37.96
C ASP A 547 -0.13 7.18 -36.88
N TYR A 548 -0.97 7.16 -35.82
CA TYR A 548 -0.95 6.12 -34.80
C TYR A 548 -1.29 4.74 -35.37
N ILE A 549 -2.31 4.65 -36.21
CA ILE A 549 -2.67 3.39 -36.88
C ILE A 549 -1.51 2.86 -37.73
N ALA A 550 -0.83 3.72 -38.47
CA ALA A 550 0.32 3.32 -39.29
C ALA A 550 1.44 2.72 -38.45
N VAL A 551 1.74 3.31 -37.29
CA VAL A 551 2.75 2.78 -36.36
C VAL A 551 2.31 1.43 -35.77
N ILE A 552 1.07 1.32 -35.29
CA ILE A 552 0.53 0.11 -34.65
C ILE A 552 0.47 -1.08 -35.64
N THR A 553 0.17 -0.80 -36.92
CA THR A 553 0.02 -1.85 -37.95
C THR A 553 1.33 -2.16 -38.69
N GLY A 554 2.46 -1.53 -38.33
CA GLY A 554 3.75 -1.77 -38.97
C GLY A 554 3.87 -1.21 -40.40
N ARG A 555 2.96 -0.33 -40.84
CA ARG A 555 2.98 0.27 -42.19
C ARG A 555 3.90 1.49 -42.32
N THR A 556 4.87 1.64 -41.42
CA THR A 556 5.77 2.82 -41.36
C THR A 556 7.09 2.63 -42.11
N GLU A 557 7.28 1.53 -42.85
CA GLU A 557 8.54 1.34 -43.61
C GLU A 557 8.75 2.40 -44.69
N ASP A 558 7.70 2.96 -45.28
CA ASP A 558 7.80 4.03 -46.27
C ASP A 558 8.22 5.42 -45.69
N ALA A 559 7.96 5.66 -44.39
CA ALA A 559 8.26 6.95 -43.75
C ALA A 559 9.73 7.12 -43.31
N GLU A 560 10.47 6.05 -43.03
CA GLU A 560 11.91 6.11 -42.71
C GLU A 560 12.75 6.37 -43.97
N ASP A 561 12.33 5.83 -45.10
CA ASP A 561 12.98 6.08 -46.39
C ASP A 561 12.73 7.53 -46.88
N ASP A 562 11.52 8.08 -46.65
CA ASP A 562 11.22 9.48 -46.94
C ASP A 562 11.97 10.45 -46.04
N LEU A 563 12.12 10.14 -44.73
CA LEU A 563 12.92 10.95 -43.81
C LEU A 563 14.43 10.87 -44.09
N ARG A 564 14.94 9.71 -44.53
CA ARG A 564 16.33 9.56 -44.99
C ARG A 564 16.55 10.32 -46.28
N ALA A 565 15.63 10.24 -47.25
CA ALA A 565 15.66 11.00 -48.49
C ALA A 565 15.58 12.52 -48.26
N LEU A 566 14.73 12.96 -47.28
CA LEU A 566 14.65 14.37 -46.87
C LEU A 566 15.94 14.84 -46.17
N ALA A 567 16.53 14.03 -45.30
CA ALA A 567 17.77 14.32 -44.61
C ALA A 567 18.98 14.36 -45.57
N GLU A 568 19.01 13.49 -46.59
CA GLU A 568 20.00 13.56 -47.66
C GLU A 568 19.81 14.79 -48.56
N LYS A 569 18.58 15.18 -48.84
CA LYS A 569 18.28 16.40 -49.61
C LYS A 569 18.73 17.66 -48.83
N TYR A 570 18.52 17.72 -47.54
CA TYR A 570 19.01 18.80 -46.67
C TYR A 570 20.54 18.79 -46.51
N ARG A 571 21.21 17.64 -46.52
CA ARG A 571 22.69 17.56 -46.53
C ARG A 571 23.27 18.06 -47.86
N LYS A 572 22.65 17.75 -48.97
CA LYS A 572 23.10 18.22 -50.31
C LYS A 572 22.89 19.72 -50.52
N THR A 573 21.84 20.32 -49.90
CA THR A 573 21.61 21.77 -49.96
C THR A 573 22.55 22.58 -49.08
N LYS A 574 23.17 22.00 -48.01
CA LYS A 574 24.18 22.66 -47.17
C LYS A 574 25.62 22.59 -47.72
N SER A 575 25.89 21.77 -48.75
CA SER A 575 27.22 21.67 -49.36
C SER A 575 27.44 22.61 -50.58
N PHE A 576 26.45 23.48 -50.92
CA PHE A 576 26.56 24.50 -51.99
C PHE A 576 26.46 25.93 -51.44
N GLY A 577 27.12 26.21 -50.33
CA GLY A 577 27.19 27.55 -49.75
C GLY A 577 28.41 27.66 -48.85
N GLY A 578 29.61 27.57 -49.44
CA GLY A 578 30.87 27.84 -48.81
C GLY A 578 31.74 28.58 -49.79
#